data_d5521e14229cdd4563411ca279cdb448
#
_entry.id   d5521e14229cdd4563411ca279cdb448
#
_cell.length_a   1.000
_cell.length_b   1.000
_cell.length_c   1.000
_cell.angle_alpha   90.00
_cell.angle_beta   90.00
_cell.angle_gamma   90.00
#
_symmetry.space_group_name_H-M   'P 1'
#
loop_
_entity.id
_entity.type
_entity.pdbx_description
1 polymer ?
#
loop_
_entity_poly.entity_id
_entity_poly.type
_entity_poly.pdbx_seq_one_letter_code
_entity_poly.pdbx_strand_id
1 'polypeptide(L)'
;MNPNRNYYPQDTFFRQALDRRYRTASIWQALFLSALLIAIISLTALLYNVVDGAFGFVAYEYKKDPATFTSKPLNELTKDDLLVILKDNLSSGAYTKLDNEQPMASRSQADLYSLFLERLVQIDTKDTWSMTDSILRGAEIRAEVAEKYPDAKLEFRSWLTPQFLVSPMSSRAEFAGVRTAVLGSLWLVGIAILFALPIGTGAAVYLQEYAPKNWLTKIIQTNINNLAGVPSIVYGMLGLAIFVRVMEPLTSGSLFGVMDSNGRTILSAGLTMGLLILPLIIINVQEAIKAVPDSLRQAAYALGATRWQTVWHHVLPNALPGILTGSILALSRALGETAPLIIVGASTFISVDPSGPFSKFTALPIQIYQWTTRAQSEFHAIAAGAIIVLMVLLLTLNTTAILMRNRFQRKY
;
A
#
# COMPACT_ATOMS: atom_id res chain seq x y z
N MET A 1 23.77 -38.70 50.89
CA MET A 1 23.72 -38.43 49.42
C MET A 1 24.92 -37.59 49.07
N ASN A 2 25.82 -38.08 48.21
CA ASN A 2 27.09 -37.47 47.91
C ASN A 2 26.87 -36.40 46.78
N PRO A 3 27.11 -35.10 47.01
CA PRO A 3 26.73 -34.03 46.07
C PRO A 3 27.65 -33.92 44.86
N ASN A 4 28.67 -34.80 44.68
CA ASN A 4 29.67 -34.72 43.61
C ASN A 4 29.59 -35.84 42.55
N ARG A 5 28.42 -36.41 42.27
CA ARG A 5 28.29 -37.25 41.08
C ARG A 5 28.03 -36.37 39.85
N ASN A 6 29.13 -36.07 39.13
CA ASN A 6 29.02 -35.59 37.74
C ASN A 6 28.27 -36.65 36.92
N TYR A 7 27.02 -36.42 36.59
CA TYR A 7 26.17 -37.31 35.78
C TYR A 7 26.55 -37.37 34.30
N TYR A 8 27.62 -36.70 33.90
CA TYR A 8 28.05 -36.72 32.51
C TYR A 8 29.20 -37.73 32.30
N PRO A 9 29.12 -38.56 31.26
CA PRO A 9 30.21 -39.48 30.92
C PRO A 9 31.52 -38.69 30.71
N GLN A 10 32.58 -39.10 31.39
CA GLN A 10 33.89 -38.43 31.33
C GLN A 10 34.78 -39.01 30.21
N ASP A 11 34.25 -39.84 29.31
CA ASP A 11 34.99 -40.46 28.20
C ASP A 11 35.53 -39.41 27.27
N THR A 12 36.80 -39.55 26.89
CA THR A 12 37.49 -38.66 25.93
C THR A 12 36.77 -38.60 24.56
N PHE A 13 36.17 -39.73 24.17
CA PHE A 13 35.37 -39.83 22.93
C PHE A 13 34.08 -38.97 23.04
N PHE A 14 33.41 -38.97 24.19
CA PHE A 14 32.21 -38.16 24.39
C PHE A 14 32.54 -36.65 24.35
N ARG A 15 33.64 -36.25 24.99
CA ARG A 15 34.09 -34.82 24.94
C ARG A 15 34.43 -34.39 23.53
N GLN A 16 35.16 -35.18 22.78
CA GLN A 16 35.48 -34.89 21.38
C GLN A 16 34.24 -34.80 20.49
N ALA A 17 33.26 -35.70 20.69
CA ALA A 17 31.97 -35.65 19.97
C ALA A 17 31.15 -34.42 20.34
N LEU A 18 31.19 -34.00 21.59
CA LEU A 18 30.52 -32.82 22.10
C LEU A 18 31.15 -31.53 21.51
N ASP A 19 32.47 -31.42 21.55
CA ASP A 19 33.21 -30.30 20.99
C ASP A 19 32.96 -30.14 19.47
N ARG A 20 32.91 -31.26 18.75
CA ARG A 20 32.55 -31.26 17.32
C ARG A 20 31.13 -30.73 17.09
N ARG A 21 30.17 -31.15 17.93
CA ARG A 21 28.79 -30.64 17.85
C ARG A 21 28.69 -29.17 18.19
N TYR A 22 29.37 -28.69 19.21
CA TYR A 22 29.42 -27.28 19.57
C TYR A 22 30.08 -26.44 18.47
N ARG A 23 31.19 -26.92 17.88
CA ARG A 23 31.83 -26.24 16.75
C ARG A 23 30.91 -26.17 15.54
N THR A 24 30.20 -27.23 15.19
CA THR A 24 29.21 -27.24 14.12
C THR A 24 28.05 -26.29 14.43
N ALA A 25 27.53 -26.31 15.67
CA ALA A 25 26.47 -25.39 16.09
C ALA A 25 26.92 -23.92 16.01
N SER A 26 28.17 -23.61 16.43
CA SER A 26 28.74 -22.26 16.34
C SER A 26 28.87 -21.79 14.89
N ILE A 27 29.26 -22.67 13.97
CA ILE A 27 29.33 -22.35 12.52
C ILE A 27 27.93 -22.00 12.00
N TRP A 28 26.91 -22.81 12.31
CA TRP A 28 25.54 -22.52 11.90
C TRP A 28 25.00 -21.23 12.52
N GLN A 29 25.32 -21.00 13.81
CA GLN A 29 24.94 -19.76 14.48
C GLN A 29 25.57 -18.52 13.80
N ALA A 30 26.86 -18.60 13.47
CA ALA A 30 27.55 -17.52 12.75
C ALA A 30 26.95 -17.29 11.35
N LEU A 31 26.60 -18.38 10.64
CA LEU A 31 25.98 -18.31 9.33
C LEU A 31 24.56 -17.68 9.39
N PHE A 32 23.75 -18.06 10.36
CA PHE A 32 22.44 -17.46 10.56
C PHE A 32 22.51 -15.99 10.96
N LEU A 33 23.48 -15.65 11.84
CA LEU A 33 23.73 -14.26 12.22
C LEU A 33 24.19 -13.42 11.03
N SER A 34 25.09 -13.94 10.20
CA SER A 34 25.52 -13.22 8.99
C SER A 34 24.38 -13.01 7.99
N ALA A 35 23.52 -14.02 7.79
CA ALA A 35 22.33 -13.88 6.95
C ALA A 35 21.37 -12.80 7.48
N LEU A 36 21.15 -12.75 8.81
CA LEU A 36 20.36 -11.71 9.45
C LEU A 36 20.95 -10.31 9.22
N LEU A 37 22.27 -10.17 9.42
CA LEU A 37 22.97 -8.89 9.22
C LEU A 37 22.88 -8.44 7.76
N ILE A 38 23.06 -9.34 6.79
CA ILE A 38 22.92 -9.03 5.36
C ILE A 38 21.50 -8.54 5.06
N ALA A 39 20.48 -9.21 5.60
CA ALA A 39 19.08 -8.80 5.41
C ALA A 39 18.81 -7.39 5.98
N ILE A 40 19.32 -7.10 7.19
CA ILE A 40 19.17 -5.77 7.83
C ILE A 40 19.89 -4.69 7.00
N ILE A 41 21.14 -4.95 6.57
CA ILE A 41 21.92 -4.01 5.76
C ILE A 41 21.20 -3.74 4.44
N SER A 42 20.72 -4.78 3.76
CA SER A 42 19.99 -4.64 2.49
C SER A 42 18.71 -3.81 2.65
N LEU A 43 17.93 -4.06 3.72
CA LEU A 43 16.72 -3.29 4.01
C LEU A 43 17.04 -1.82 4.33
N THR A 44 18.09 -1.59 5.11
CA THR A 44 18.55 -0.23 5.45
C THR A 44 19.04 0.52 4.21
N ALA A 45 19.79 -0.15 3.33
CA ALA A 45 20.25 0.43 2.07
C ALA A 45 19.09 0.79 1.13
N LEU A 46 18.06 -0.07 1.06
CA LEU A 46 16.86 0.21 0.27
C LEU A 46 16.11 1.41 0.83
N LEU A 47 15.90 1.46 2.15
CA LEU A 47 15.24 2.59 2.80
C LEU A 47 16.01 3.90 2.61
N TYR A 48 17.35 3.83 2.75
CA TYR A 48 18.22 4.95 2.48
C TYR A 48 18.07 5.46 1.05
N ASN A 49 18.08 4.58 0.06
CA ASN A 49 17.94 4.94 -1.35
C ASN A 49 16.59 5.64 -1.64
N VAL A 50 15.50 5.17 -1.02
CA VAL A 50 14.19 5.81 -1.14
C VAL A 50 14.18 7.21 -0.52
N VAL A 51 14.78 7.37 0.67
CA VAL A 51 14.86 8.68 1.32
C VAL A 51 15.77 9.62 0.51
N ASP A 52 16.91 9.13 0.05
CA ASP A 52 17.87 9.88 -0.75
C ASP A 52 17.24 10.45 -2.03
N GLY A 53 16.42 9.65 -2.71
CA GLY A 53 15.72 10.08 -3.94
C GLY A 53 14.54 11.05 -3.70
N ALA A 54 13.99 11.11 -2.49
CA ALA A 54 12.86 11.97 -2.18
C ALA A 54 13.24 13.42 -1.84
N PHE A 55 14.53 13.71 -1.69
CA PHE A 55 15.08 15.03 -1.36
C PHE A 55 16.26 15.34 -2.27
N GLY A 56 16.50 16.63 -2.53
CA GLY A 56 17.70 17.04 -3.24
C GLY A 56 17.58 18.34 -4.00
N PHE A 57 18.62 18.70 -4.75
CA PHE A 57 18.59 19.86 -5.60
C PHE A 57 17.72 19.62 -6.83
N VAL A 58 16.99 20.68 -7.21
CA VAL A 58 16.17 20.75 -8.41
C VAL A 58 16.52 22.05 -9.14
N ALA A 59 16.91 21.94 -10.40
CA ALA A 59 17.08 23.08 -11.29
C ALA A 59 15.82 23.25 -12.13
N TYR A 60 15.17 24.41 -12.05
CA TYR A 60 13.92 24.69 -12.77
C TYR A 60 13.89 26.11 -13.35
N GLU A 61 13.17 26.27 -14.43
CA GLU A 61 12.91 27.56 -15.08
C GLU A 61 11.41 27.84 -15.12
N TYR A 62 11.03 29.10 -15.02
CA TYR A 62 9.67 29.55 -15.34
C TYR A 62 9.57 29.87 -16.84
N LYS A 63 8.72 29.17 -17.60
CA LYS A 63 8.46 29.54 -19.01
C LYS A 63 7.78 30.89 -19.14
N LYS A 64 6.98 31.25 -18.13
CA LYS A 64 6.38 32.59 -18.00
C LYS A 64 6.55 33.06 -16.57
N ASP A 65 7.02 34.29 -16.40
CA ASP A 65 7.20 34.86 -15.08
C ASP A 65 5.83 34.98 -14.37
N PRO A 66 5.69 34.42 -13.16
CA PRO A 66 4.48 34.60 -12.34
C PRO A 66 4.05 36.06 -12.17
N ALA A 67 5.01 37.00 -12.15
CA ALA A 67 4.75 38.43 -12.05
C ALA A 67 3.91 39.01 -13.20
N THR A 68 3.85 38.31 -14.35
CA THR A 68 2.97 38.71 -15.47
C THR A 68 1.49 38.46 -15.18
N PHE A 69 1.16 37.57 -14.25
CA PHE A 69 -0.23 37.17 -13.96
C PHE A 69 -0.76 37.78 -12.66
N THR A 70 0.12 38.14 -11.72
CA THR A 70 -0.26 38.64 -10.40
C THR A 70 0.83 39.52 -9.81
N SER A 71 0.42 40.58 -9.14
CA SER A 71 1.33 41.44 -8.33
C SER A 71 1.50 40.93 -6.90
N LYS A 72 0.70 39.91 -6.50
CA LYS A 72 0.79 39.33 -5.14
C LYS A 72 1.83 38.22 -5.12
N PRO A 73 2.55 38.04 -4.00
CA PRO A 73 3.42 36.88 -3.80
C PRO A 73 2.65 35.58 -3.96
N LEU A 74 3.29 34.55 -4.54
CA LEU A 74 2.64 33.26 -4.85
C LEU A 74 2.04 32.57 -3.62
N ASN A 75 2.64 32.72 -2.47
CA ASN A 75 2.20 32.16 -1.18
C ASN A 75 0.99 32.86 -0.55
N GLU A 76 0.60 34.05 -1.04
CA GLU A 76 -0.52 34.85 -0.52
C GLU A 76 -1.76 34.80 -1.42
N LEU A 77 -1.72 34.03 -2.53
CA LEU A 77 -2.86 33.91 -3.46
C LEU A 77 -4.01 33.15 -2.79
N THR A 78 -5.16 33.82 -2.71
CA THR A 78 -6.40 33.21 -2.21
C THR A 78 -7.09 32.37 -3.29
N LYS A 79 -8.07 31.56 -2.88
CA LYS A 79 -8.89 30.77 -3.80
C LYS A 79 -9.57 31.65 -4.86
N ASP A 80 -10.11 32.77 -4.45
CA ASP A 80 -10.83 33.70 -5.33
C ASP A 80 -9.87 34.39 -6.31
N ASP A 81 -8.67 34.80 -5.85
CA ASP A 81 -7.63 35.32 -6.74
C ASP A 81 -7.28 34.33 -7.84
N LEU A 82 -7.07 33.05 -7.48
CA LEU A 82 -6.73 31.99 -8.43
C LEU A 82 -7.85 31.71 -9.43
N LEU A 83 -9.11 31.74 -9.00
CA LEU A 83 -10.25 31.57 -9.92
C LEU A 83 -10.33 32.69 -10.94
N VAL A 84 -10.12 33.94 -10.52
CA VAL A 84 -10.10 35.10 -11.42
C VAL A 84 -8.92 35.00 -12.40
N ILE A 85 -7.71 34.76 -11.91
CA ILE A 85 -6.51 34.65 -12.76
C ILE A 85 -6.67 33.53 -13.80
N LEU A 86 -7.17 32.34 -13.38
CA LEU A 86 -7.38 31.21 -14.29
C LEU A 86 -8.45 31.50 -15.34
N LYS A 87 -9.53 32.17 -14.96
CA LYS A 87 -10.62 32.54 -15.86
C LYS A 87 -10.16 33.55 -16.91
N ASP A 88 -9.37 34.54 -16.52
CA ASP A 88 -8.94 35.64 -17.39
C ASP A 88 -7.80 35.23 -18.34
N ASN A 89 -6.98 34.26 -17.95
CA ASN A 89 -5.76 33.88 -18.69
C ASN A 89 -5.85 32.54 -19.40
N LEU A 90 -6.85 31.68 -19.12
CA LEU A 90 -7.10 30.45 -19.87
C LEU A 90 -8.00 30.72 -21.07
N SER A 91 -7.78 29.99 -22.16
CA SER A 91 -8.74 30.00 -23.27
C SER A 91 -10.09 29.46 -22.81
N SER A 92 -11.19 30.00 -23.37
CA SER A 92 -12.56 29.58 -23.00
C SER A 92 -12.76 28.07 -23.10
N GLY A 93 -12.21 27.43 -24.16
CA GLY A 93 -12.29 25.96 -24.32
C GLY A 93 -11.50 25.17 -23.25
N ALA A 94 -10.32 25.66 -22.84
CA ALA A 94 -9.53 25.04 -21.79
C ALA A 94 -10.22 25.17 -20.41
N TYR A 95 -10.77 26.34 -20.13
CA TYR A 95 -11.52 26.57 -18.88
C TYR A 95 -12.75 25.69 -18.81
N THR A 96 -13.58 25.65 -19.87
CA THR A 96 -14.79 24.80 -19.94
C THR A 96 -14.46 23.32 -19.81
N LYS A 97 -13.36 22.86 -20.42
CA LYS A 97 -12.93 21.47 -20.28
C LYS A 97 -12.59 21.11 -18.83
N LEU A 98 -11.83 21.97 -18.14
CA LEU A 98 -11.46 21.79 -16.74
C LEU A 98 -12.68 21.87 -15.79
N ASP A 99 -13.64 22.72 -16.10
CA ASP A 99 -14.88 22.90 -15.33
C ASP A 99 -15.82 21.70 -15.51
N ASN A 100 -15.89 21.11 -16.72
CA ASN A 100 -16.63 19.90 -17.00
C ASN A 100 -16.01 18.65 -16.34
N GLU A 101 -14.68 18.57 -16.21
CA GLU A 101 -14.00 17.49 -15.50
C GLU A 101 -14.29 17.57 -13.98
N GLN A 102 -14.20 18.75 -13.42
CA GLN A 102 -14.56 19.07 -12.04
C GLN A 102 -14.84 20.57 -11.94
N PRO A 103 -16.03 20.99 -11.44
CA PRO A 103 -16.38 22.40 -11.33
C PRO A 103 -15.29 23.22 -10.62
N MET A 104 -14.84 24.30 -11.24
CA MET A 104 -13.72 25.11 -10.76
C MET A 104 -13.98 25.68 -9.36
N ALA A 105 -15.24 26.04 -9.07
CA ALA A 105 -15.66 26.52 -7.74
C ALA A 105 -15.56 25.45 -6.63
N SER A 106 -15.66 24.16 -6.97
CA SER A 106 -15.56 23.04 -6.02
C SER A 106 -14.13 22.61 -5.71
N ARG A 107 -13.14 23.08 -6.50
CA ARG A 107 -11.73 22.71 -6.31
C ARG A 107 -11.16 23.35 -5.05
N SER A 108 -10.18 22.68 -4.45
CA SER A 108 -9.43 23.24 -3.33
C SER A 108 -8.49 24.39 -3.79
N GLN A 109 -8.07 25.26 -2.88
CA GLN A 109 -7.08 26.28 -3.18
C GLN A 109 -5.76 25.64 -3.72
N ALA A 110 -5.37 24.50 -3.16
CA ALA A 110 -4.20 23.78 -3.60
C ALA A 110 -4.32 23.25 -5.04
N ASP A 111 -5.50 22.76 -5.44
CA ASP A 111 -5.77 22.30 -6.80
C ASP A 111 -5.74 23.49 -7.79
N LEU A 112 -6.33 24.61 -7.45
CA LEU A 112 -6.32 25.81 -8.29
C LEU A 112 -4.91 26.40 -8.42
N TYR A 113 -4.12 26.37 -7.34
CA TYR A 113 -2.73 26.80 -7.35
C TYR A 113 -1.87 25.90 -8.25
N SER A 114 -2.05 24.59 -8.18
CA SER A 114 -1.35 23.66 -9.07
C SER A 114 -1.75 23.88 -10.55
N LEU A 115 -3.02 24.12 -10.84
CA LEU A 115 -3.50 24.47 -12.18
C LEU A 115 -2.91 25.78 -12.69
N PHE A 116 -2.83 26.80 -11.84
CA PHE A 116 -2.20 28.10 -12.17
C PHE A 116 -0.73 27.89 -12.58
N LEU A 117 0.03 27.18 -11.77
CA LEU A 117 1.44 26.92 -12.07
C LEU A 117 1.60 26.00 -13.28
N GLU A 118 0.75 24.97 -13.45
CA GLU A 118 0.83 24.02 -14.56
C GLU A 118 0.45 24.65 -15.90
N ARG A 119 -0.61 25.46 -15.92
CA ARG A 119 -1.21 25.96 -17.17
C ARG A 119 -0.73 27.34 -17.58
N LEU A 120 -0.46 28.21 -16.60
CA LEU A 120 -0.09 29.60 -16.88
C LEU A 120 1.41 29.84 -16.75
N VAL A 121 1.99 29.55 -15.60
CA VAL A 121 3.43 29.79 -15.33
C VAL A 121 4.31 28.79 -16.07
N GLN A 122 3.93 27.53 -16.10
CA GLN A 122 4.63 26.44 -16.76
C GLN A 122 6.08 26.27 -16.27
N ILE A 123 6.23 25.78 -15.04
CA ILE A 123 7.55 25.38 -14.50
C ILE A 123 8.12 24.27 -15.37
N ASP A 124 9.38 24.35 -15.71
CA ASP A 124 10.13 23.36 -16.51
C ASP A 124 11.35 22.92 -15.72
N THR A 125 11.27 21.71 -15.17
CA THR A 125 12.40 21.11 -14.44
C THR A 125 13.45 20.65 -15.44
N LYS A 126 14.68 21.13 -15.29
CA LYS A 126 15.80 20.83 -16.17
C LYS A 126 16.58 19.62 -15.71
N ASP A 127 16.84 19.55 -14.40
CA ASP A 127 17.57 18.44 -13.80
C ASP A 127 17.27 18.29 -12.31
N THR A 128 17.49 17.08 -11.76
CA THR A 128 17.29 16.76 -10.34
C THR A 128 18.43 15.89 -9.83
N TRP A 129 18.89 16.16 -8.62
CA TRP A 129 19.94 15.40 -7.94
C TRP A 129 19.42 14.80 -6.65
N SER A 130 20.01 13.68 -6.22
CA SER A 130 19.68 13.06 -4.95
C SER A 130 20.13 13.92 -3.76
N MET A 131 19.65 13.60 -2.56
CA MET A 131 20.08 14.28 -1.33
C MET A 131 21.59 14.14 -1.12
N THR A 132 22.13 12.93 -1.33
CA THR A 132 23.57 12.64 -1.16
C THR A 132 24.41 13.42 -2.15
N ASP A 133 24.06 13.43 -3.43
CA ASP A 133 24.75 14.23 -4.44
C ASP A 133 24.67 15.72 -4.11
N SER A 134 23.51 16.20 -3.69
CA SER A 134 23.31 17.59 -3.32
C SER A 134 24.19 18.06 -2.15
N ILE A 135 24.43 17.16 -1.17
CA ILE A 135 25.27 17.46 -0.01
C ILE A 135 26.77 17.32 -0.35
N LEU A 136 27.15 16.25 -1.03
CA LEU A 136 28.56 15.94 -1.29
C LEU A 136 29.15 16.76 -2.45
N ARG A 137 28.34 16.99 -3.51
CA ARG A 137 28.77 17.64 -4.75
C ARG A 137 28.07 18.99 -5.00
N GLY A 138 27.53 19.61 -3.96
CA GLY A 138 26.71 20.82 -4.10
C GLY A 138 27.39 22.00 -4.77
N ALA A 139 28.73 22.14 -4.63
CA ALA A 139 29.52 23.16 -5.34
C ALA A 139 29.64 22.86 -6.84
N GLU A 140 29.88 21.60 -7.20
CA GLU A 140 29.96 21.15 -8.59
C GLU A 140 28.62 21.31 -9.30
N ILE A 141 27.53 20.91 -8.64
CA ILE A 141 26.15 21.02 -9.16
C ILE A 141 25.80 22.49 -9.45
N ARG A 142 26.15 23.41 -8.55
CA ARG A 142 25.92 24.85 -8.76
C ARG A 142 26.70 25.36 -9.98
N ALA A 143 27.93 24.95 -10.15
CA ALA A 143 28.74 25.33 -11.31
C ALA A 143 28.17 24.74 -12.61
N GLU A 144 27.78 23.46 -12.59
CA GLU A 144 27.18 22.76 -13.74
C GLU A 144 25.85 23.43 -14.17
N VAL A 145 24.98 23.79 -13.20
CA VAL A 145 23.70 24.46 -13.49
C VAL A 145 23.95 25.86 -14.05
N ALA A 146 24.90 26.62 -13.48
CA ALA A 146 25.22 27.96 -13.97
C ALA A 146 25.79 27.94 -15.40
N GLU A 147 26.49 26.87 -15.81
CA GLU A 147 27.01 26.69 -17.16
C GLU A 147 25.95 26.22 -18.15
N LYS A 148 25.18 25.17 -17.78
CA LYS A 148 24.19 24.55 -18.68
C LYS A 148 22.86 25.30 -18.77
N TYR A 149 22.44 25.90 -17.65
CA TYR A 149 21.10 26.49 -17.48
C TYR A 149 21.20 27.85 -16.74
N PRO A 150 21.73 28.90 -17.39
CA PRO A 150 22.02 30.19 -16.74
C PRO A 150 20.79 30.88 -16.15
N ASP A 151 19.59 30.61 -16.70
CA ASP A 151 18.33 31.19 -16.23
C ASP A 151 17.60 30.29 -15.21
N ALA A 152 18.14 29.10 -14.93
CA ALA A 152 17.51 28.17 -13.99
C ALA A 152 17.75 28.56 -12.55
N LYS A 153 16.72 28.41 -11.74
CA LYS A 153 16.79 28.52 -10.29
C LYS A 153 17.15 27.15 -9.72
N LEU A 154 18.19 27.09 -8.89
CA LEU A 154 18.58 25.89 -8.16
C LEU A 154 18.10 25.98 -6.72
N GLU A 155 17.25 25.04 -6.31
CA GLU A 155 16.67 24.99 -4.97
C GLU A 155 16.81 23.57 -4.40
N PHE A 156 17.15 23.46 -3.09
CA PHE A 156 17.05 22.21 -2.37
C PHE A 156 15.59 21.95 -2.01
N ARG A 157 15.00 20.93 -2.62
CA ARG A 157 13.57 20.66 -2.52
C ARG A 157 13.32 19.33 -1.82
N SER A 158 12.29 19.30 -0.98
CA SER A 158 11.62 18.08 -0.59
C SER A 158 10.47 17.80 -1.56
N TRP A 159 10.39 16.60 -2.11
CA TRP A 159 9.24 16.18 -2.89
C TRP A 159 8.05 15.77 -2.01
N LEU A 160 8.30 15.55 -0.70
CA LEU A 160 7.28 15.30 0.32
C LEU A 160 6.77 16.63 0.89
N THR A 161 6.01 17.37 0.12
CA THR A 161 5.35 18.61 0.56
C THR A 161 3.91 18.35 0.99
N PRO A 162 3.29 19.19 1.83
CA PRO A 162 1.84 19.12 2.07
C PRO A 162 1.03 19.15 0.76
N GLN A 163 1.49 19.95 -0.22
CA GLN A 163 0.90 20.01 -1.56
C GLN A 163 0.90 18.65 -2.24
N PHE A 164 2.00 17.90 -2.21
CA PHE A 164 2.12 16.56 -2.77
C PHE A 164 1.10 15.57 -2.18
N LEU A 165 0.77 15.71 -0.90
CA LEU A 165 -0.20 14.85 -0.23
C LEU A 165 -1.64 15.19 -0.61
N VAL A 166 -1.96 16.46 -0.85
CA VAL A 166 -3.34 16.94 -1.09
C VAL A 166 -3.66 17.21 -2.55
N SER A 167 -2.68 17.18 -3.45
CA SER A 167 -2.91 17.34 -4.88
C SER A 167 -3.29 16.04 -5.56
N PRO A 168 -4.10 16.11 -6.63
CA PRO A 168 -4.38 14.97 -7.49
C PRO A 168 -3.18 14.64 -8.37
N MET A 169 -3.31 13.60 -9.19
CA MET A 169 -2.31 13.22 -10.18
C MET A 169 -2.20 14.29 -11.27
N SER A 170 -0.97 14.63 -11.66
CA SER A 170 -0.68 15.53 -12.79
C SER A 170 0.25 14.88 -13.80
N SER A 171 0.22 15.37 -15.03
CA SER A 171 1.14 14.97 -16.11
C SER A 171 2.56 15.54 -15.91
N ARG A 172 2.72 16.51 -15.02
CA ARG A 172 3.98 17.12 -14.63
C ARG A 172 4.35 16.74 -13.21
N ALA A 173 5.60 16.37 -12.98
CA ALA A 173 6.08 15.90 -11.70
C ALA A 173 5.95 16.95 -10.59
N GLU A 174 6.19 18.22 -10.91
CA GLU A 174 6.18 19.34 -9.98
C GLU A 174 4.81 19.57 -9.32
N PHE A 175 3.74 19.19 -10.00
CA PHE A 175 2.34 19.37 -9.58
C PHE A 175 1.63 18.06 -9.29
N ALA A 176 2.29 16.95 -9.55
CA ALA A 176 1.72 15.65 -9.30
C ALA A 176 1.64 15.37 -7.79
N GLY A 177 0.47 14.92 -7.34
CA GLY A 177 0.23 14.50 -5.98
C GLY A 177 -0.23 13.06 -5.89
N VAL A 178 -0.36 12.58 -4.65
CA VAL A 178 -0.74 11.19 -4.36
C VAL A 178 -2.17 11.04 -3.83
N ARG A 179 -2.92 12.13 -3.64
CA ARG A 179 -4.25 12.11 -3.02
C ARG A 179 -5.18 11.09 -3.66
N THR A 180 -5.34 11.15 -4.98
CA THR A 180 -6.24 10.26 -5.72
C THR A 180 -5.85 8.78 -5.57
N ALA A 181 -4.54 8.49 -5.58
CA ALA A 181 -4.05 7.12 -5.40
C ALA A 181 -4.16 6.62 -3.96
N VAL A 182 -3.98 7.50 -2.96
CA VAL A 182 -4.22 7.17 -1.55
C VAL A 182 -5.69 6.82 -1.33
N LEU A 183 -6.61 7.67 -1.80
CA LEU A 183 -8.05 7.43 -1.70
C LEU A 183 -8.45 6.14 -2.43
N GLY A 184 -7.93 5.92 -3.63
CA GLY A 184 -8.15 4.67 -4.37
C GLY A 184 -7.65 3.44 -3.62
N SER A 185 -6.44 3.48 -3.05
CA SER A 185 -5.90 2.39 -2.24
C SER A 185 -6.76 2.10 -1.01
N LEU A 186 -7.24 3.12 -0.31
CA LEU A 186 -8.12 2.96 0.86
C LEU A 186 -9.47 2.33 0.48
N TRP A 187 -10.09 2.76 -0.61
CA TRP A 187 -11.30 2.15 -1.13
C TRP A 187 -11.11 0.67 -1.49
N LEU A 188 -10.02 0.35 -2.22
CA LEU A 188 -9.71 -1.02 -2.62
C LEU A 188 -9.55 -1.95 -1.41
N VAL A 189 -8.78 -1.51 -0.41
CA VAL A 189 -8.55 -2.27 0.82
C VAL A 189 -9.83 -2.42 1.62
N GLY A 190 -10.63 -1.35 1.74
CA GLY A 190 -11.92 -1.38 2.43
C GLY A 190 -12.86 -2.43 1.83
N ILE A 191 -13.01 -2.46 0.50
CA ILE A 191 -13.84 -3.45 -0.20
C ILE A 191 -13.25 -4.85 -0.06
N ALA A 192 -11.93 -5.00 -0.22
CA ALA A 192 -11.27 -6.29 -0.13
C ALA A 192 -11.48 -6.96 1.24
N ILE A 193 -11.34 -6.19 2.34
CA ILE A 193 -11.54 -6.74 3.69
C ILE A 193 -13.02 -7.00 3.99
N LEU A 194 -13.90 -6.10 3.56
CA LEU A 194 -15.35 -6.26 3.74
C LEU A 194 -15.88 -7.53 3.05
N PHE A 195 -15.27 -7.90 1.94
CA PHE A 195 -15.57 -9.14 1.22
C PHE A 195 -14.86 -10.35 1.83
N ALA A 196 -13.53 -10.29 1.97
CA ALA A 196 -12.73 -11.46 2.29
C ALA A 196 -12.78 -11.88 3.76
N LEU A 197 -12.91 -10.94 4.71
CA LEU A 197 -12.88 -11.26 6.14
C LEU A 197 -14.12 -12.04 6.59
N PRO A 198 -15.37 -11.65 6.28
CA PRO A 198 -16.55 -12.42 6.68
C PRO A 198 -16.59 -13.79 6.02
N ILE A 199 -16.33 -13.87 4.72
CA ILE A 199 -16.36 -15.13 3.96
C ILE A 199 -15.24 -16.05 4.44
N GLY A 200 -14.02 -15.53 4.58
CA GLY A 200 -12.86 -16.30 5.03
C GLY A 200 -13.02 -16.80 6.47
N THR A 201 -13.55 -15.96 7.37
CA THR A 201 -13.85 -16.37 8.75
C THR A 201 -14.93 -17.44 8.79
N GLY A 202 -16.02 -17.28 8.04
CA GLY A 202 -17.09 -18.27 7.95
C GLY A 202 -16.58 -19.63 7.41
N ALA A 203 -15.78 -19.60 6.34
CA ALA A 203 -15.19 -20.81 5.77
C ALA A 203 -14.22 -21.49 6.77
N ALA A 204 -13.38 -20.71 7.45
CA ALA A 204 -12.45 -21.23 8.45
C ALA A 204 -13.17 -21.87 9.65
N VAL A 205 -14.21 -21.22 10.16
CA VAL A 205 -15.04 -21.75 11.25
C VAL A 205 -15.70 -23.07 10.81
N TYR A 206 -16.31 -23.08 9.61
CA TYR A 206 -16.91 -24.31 9.10
C TYR A 206 -15.89 -25.45 9.01
N LEU A 207 -14.74 -25.22 8.38
CA LEU A 207 -13.72 -26.24 8.18
C LEU A 207 -13.08 -26.72 9.48
N GLN A 208 -12.97 -25.86 10.49
CA GLN A 208 -12.28 -26.20 11.73
C GLN A 208 -13.20 -26.79 12.79
N GLU A 209 -14.46 -26.34 12.89
CA GLU A 209 -15.38 -26.70 13.96
C GLU A 209 -16.51 -27.65 13.53
N TYR A 210 -16.91 -27.62 12.26
CA TYR A 210 -18.09 -28.37 11.77
C TYR A 210 -17.75 -29.46 10.77
N ALA A 211 -16.77 -29.24 9.89
CA ALA A 211 -16.50 -30.15 8.78
C ALA A 211 -16.07 -31.54 9.26
N PRO A 212 -16.62 -32.64 8.69
CA PRO A 212 -16.18 -33.99 9.01
C PRO A 212 -14.74 -34.20 8.49
N LYS A 213 -13.95 -34.99 9.24
CA LYS A 213 -12.58 -35.38 8.85
C LYS A 213 -12.62 -36.45 7.76
N ASN A 214 -12.99 -36.08 6.54
CA ASN A 214 -13.10 -36.98 5.40
C ASN A 214 -12.20 -36.54 4.22
N TRP A 215 -12.18 -37.34 3.14
CA TRP A 215 -11.37 -37.05 1.96
C TRP A 215 -11.77 -35.73 1.26
N LEU A 216 -13.07 -35.40 1.24
CA LEU A 216 -13.60 -34.20 0.64
C LEU A 216 -13.06 -32.93 1.36
N THR A 217 -13.13 -32.89 2.69
CA THR A 217 -12.57 -31.80 3.49
C THR A 217 -11.06 -31.66 3.28
N LYS A 218 -10.36 -32.83 3.12
CA LYS A 218 -8.93 -32.80 2.81
C LYS A 218 -8.64 -32.21 1.43
N ILE A 219 -9.45 -32.51 0.41
CA ILE A 219 -9.33 -31.90 -0.92
C ILE A 219 -9.56 -30.39 -0.84
N ILE A 220 -10.63 -29.94 -0.16
CA ILE A 220 -10.92 -28.53 0.00
C ILE A 220 -9.72 -27.80 0.67
N GLN A 221 -9.21 -28.36 1.78
CA GLN A 221 -8.07 -27.78 2.48
C GLN A 221 -6.81 -27.71 1.60
N THR A 222 -6.53 -28.77 0.84
CA THR A 222 -5.40 -28.79 -0.09
C THR A 222 -5.55 -27.72 -1.17
N ASN A 223 -6.76 -27.54 -1.70
CA ASN A 223 -7.02 -26.49 -2.70
C ASN A 223 -6.84 -25.09 -2.10
N ILE A 224 -7.33 -24.83 -0.87
CA ILE A 224 -7.12 -23.54 -0.18
C ILE A 224 -5.62 -23.26 -0.03
N ASN A 225 -4.85 -24.25 0.41
CA ASN A 225 -3.40 -24.11 0.57
C ASN A 225 -2.70 -23.86 -0.78
N ASN A 226 -3.11 -24.55 -1.84
CA ASN A 226 -2.58 -24.36 -3.19
C ASN A 226 -2.92 -22.96 -3.73
N LEU A 227 -4.15 -22.49 -3.53
CA LEU A 227 -4.58 -21.16 -3.94
C LEU A 227 -3.74 -20.06 -3.27
N ALA A 228 -3.36 -20.20 -2.01
CA ALA A 228 -2.48 -19.25 -1.34
C ALA A 228 -1.11 -19.09 -2.01
N GLY A 229 -0.65 -20.08 -2.78
CA GLY A 229 0.60 -20.10 -3.55
C GLY A 229 0.46 -19.66 -5.02
N VAL A 230 -0.75 -19.40 -5.50
CA VAL A 230 -0.98 -18.98 -6.90
C VAL A 230 -0.40 -17.57 -7.13
N PRO A 231 0.32 -17.33 -8.26
CA PRO A 231 0.81 -15.99 -8.61
C PRO A 231 -0.32 -14.98 -8.66
N SER A 232 -0.09 -13.78 -8.09
CA SER A 232 -1.11 -12.72 -7.97
C SER A 232 -1.70 -12.28 -9.32
N ILE A 233 -0.91 -12.37 -10.38
CA ILE A 233 -1.35 -12.06 -11.75
C ILE A 233 -2.54 -12.93 -12.22
N VAL A 234 -2.57 -14.20 -11.80
CA VAL A 234 -3.67 -15.12 -12.13
C VAL A 234 -4.98 -14.67 -11.49
N TYR A 235 -4.91 -14.16 -10.24
CA TYR A 235 -6.07 -13.56 -9.60
C TYR A 235 -6.56 -12.31 -10.33
N GLY A 236 -5.64 -11.51 -10.89
CA GLY A 236 -5.99 -10.40 -11.76
C GLY A 236 -6.76 -10.83 -13.02
N MET A 237 -6.31 -11.92 -13.67
CA MET A 237 -7.01 -12.48 -14.83
C MET A 237 -8.39 -13.04 -14.47
N LEU A 238 -8.50 -13.73 -13.33
CA LEU A 238 -9.79 -14.21 -12.81
C LEU A 238 -10.71 -13.04 -12.47
N GLY A 239 -10.19 -12.00 -11.82
CA GLY A 239 -10.95 -10.79 -11.51
C GLY A 239 -11.45 -10.07 -12.75
N LEU A 240 -10.62 -9.95 -13.79
CA LEU A 240 -11.03 -9.41 -15.08
C LEU A 240 -12.16 -10.26 -15.71
N ALA A 241 -12.02 -11.57 -15.70
CA ALA A 241 -13.02 -12.45 -16.28
C ALA A 241 -14.35 -12.42 -15.52
N ILE A 242 -14.30 -12.53 -14.19
CA ILE A 242 -15.49 -12.68 -13.34
C ILE A 242 -16.08 -11.30 -13.03
N PHE A 243 -15.33 -10.41 -12.38
CA PHE A 243 -15.88 -9.17 -11.83
C PHE A 243 -16.04 -8.08 -12.89
N VAL A 244 -15.14 -7.99 -13.86
CA VAL A 244 -15.21 -6.95 -14.89
C VAL A 244 -16.10 -7.34 -16.06
N ARG A 245 -16.12 -8.62 -16.46
CA ARG A 245 -16.89 -9.05 -17.63
C ARG A 245 -18.20 -9.73 -17.28
N VAL A 246 -18.17 -10.83 -16.49
CA VAL A 246 -19.39 -11.61 -16.18
C VAL A 246 -20.32 -10.82 -15.25
N MET A 247 -19.77 -10.16 -14.22
CA MET A 247 -20.52 -9.36 -13.27
C MET A 247 -20.56 -7.87 -13.63
N GLU A 248 -20.26 -7.51 -14.86
CA GLU A 248 -20.23 -6.13 -15.33
C GLU A 248 -21.49 -5.34 -14.96
N PRO A 249 -22.72 -5.81 -15.13
CA PRO A 249 -23.92 -5.04 -14.76
C PRO A 249 -23.97 -4.64 -13.28
N LEU A 250 -23.42 -5.47 -12.39
CA LEU A 250 -23.34 -5.19 -10.96
C LEU A 250 -22.15 -4.29 -10.63
N THR A 251 -20.99 -4.59 -11.17
CA THR A 251 -19.73 -3.90 -10.83
C THR A 251 -19.53 -2.58 -11.56
N SER A 252 -20.18 -2.38 -12.70
CA SER A 252 -20.23 -1.09 -13.40
C SER A 252 -21.16 -0.09 -12.71
N GLY A 253 -22.13 -0.57 -11.92
CA GLY A 253 -23.18 0.26 -11.36
C GLY A 253 -24.33 0.52 -12.33
N SER A 254 -24.37 -0.12 -13.50
CA SER A 254 -25.44 0.07 -14.48
C SER A 254 -26.81 -0.31 -13.91
N LEU A 255 -26.86 -1.34 -13.06
CA LEU A 255 -28.08 -1.71 -12.30
C LEU A 255 -28.53 -0.61 -11.32
N PHE A 256 -27.64 0.29 -10.93
CA PHE A 256 -27.91 1.40 -10.00
C PHE A 256 -27.98 2.75 -10.72
N GLY A 257 -28.07 2.75 -12.06
CA GLY A 257 -28.22 3.96 -12.87
C GLY A 257 -26.91 4.73 -13.15
N VAL A 258 -25.77 4.14 -12.89
CA VAL A 258 -24.45 4.74 -13.25
C VAL A 258 -24.14 4.37 -14.69
N MET A 259 -24.05 5.38 -15.58
CA MET A 259 -23.91 5.14 -17.02
C MET A 259 -22.47 5.16 -17.58
N ASP A 260 -21.45 5.39 -16.75
CA ASP A 260 -20.10 5.77 -17.25
C ASP A 260 -18.99 4.76 -16.95
N SER A 261 -19.31 3.55 -16.53
CA SER A 261 -18.29 2.56 -16.21
C SER A 261 -18.45 1.27 -17.02
N ASN A 262 -17.32 0.75 -17.51
CA ASN A 262 -17.22 -0.50 -18.27
C ASN A 262 -16.81 -1.68 -17.37
N GLY A 263 -17.27 -1.73 -16.12
CA GLY A 263 -16.91 -2.75 -15.14
C GLY A 263 -15.48 -2.63 -14.55
N ARG A 264 -14.63 -1.74 -15.07
CA ARG A 264 -13.29 -1.48 -14.53
C ARG A 264 -13.33 -0.43 -13.42
N THR A 265 -13.92 -0.81 -12.30
CA THR A 265 -14.24 0.05 -11.17
C THR A 265 -13.46 -0.34 -9.93
N ILE A 266 -13.50 0.55 -8.93
CA ILE A 266 -13.00 0.25 -7.58
C ILE A 266 -13.61 -1.03 -7.03
N LEU A 267 -14.93 -1.25 -7.25
CA LEU A 267 -15.61 -2.44 -6.77
C LEU A 267 -15.03 -3.71 -7.36
N SER A 268 -14.88 -3.81 -8.68
CA SER A 268 -14.32 -4.99 -9.34
C SER A 268 -12.86 -5.25 -8.92
N ALA A 269 -12.08 -4.18 -8.75
CA ALA A 269 -10.71 -4.28 -8.30
C ALA A 269 -10.62 -4.70 -6.81
N GLY A 270 -11.45 -4.12 -5.94
CA GLY A 270 -11.52 -4.48 -4.54
C GLY A 270 -11.97 -5.93 -4.31
N LEU A 271 -12.95 -6.42 -5.08
CA LEU A 271 -13.36 -7.83 -5.06
C LEU A 271 -12.25 -8.76 -5.56
N THR A 272 -11.50 -8.36 -6.58
CA THR A 272 -10.33 -9.11 -7.07
C THR A 272 -9.26 -9.22 -6.00
N MET A 273 -8.95 -8.11 -5.31
CA MET A 273 -8.02 -8.10 -4.18
C MET A 273 -8.54 -8.94 -3.01
N GLY A 274 -9.84 -8.89 -2.75
CA GLY A 274 -10.50 -9.74 -1.76
C GLY A 274 -10.35 -11.23 -2.08
N LEU A 275 -10.53 -11.61 -3.35
CA LEU A 275 -10.33 -12.99 -3.80
C LEU A 275 -8.86 -13.45 -3.62
N LEU A 276 -7.90 -12.57 -3.89
CA LEU A 276 -6.47 -12.84 -3.72
C LEU A 276 -6.10 -13.10 -2.24
N ILE A 277 -6.65 -12.32 -1.32
CA ILE A 277 -6.33 -12.47 0.11
C ILE A 277 -7.20 -13.52 0.83
N LEU A 278 -8.29 -13.96 0.22
CA LEU A 278 -9.26 -14.90 0.82
C LEU A 278 -8.62 -16.20 1.33
N PRO A 279 -7.77 -16.92 0.55
CA PRO A 279 -7.12 -18.13 1.04
C PRO A 279 -6.23 -17.86 2.25
N LEU A 280 -5.51 -16.75 2.27
CA LEU A 280 -4.65 -16.35 3.40
C LEU A 280 -5.46 -16.07 4.66
N ILE A 281 -6.61 -15.39 4.52
CA ILE A 281 -7.51 -15.12 5.65
C ILE A 281 -8.05 -16.44 6.19
N ILE A 282 -8.50 -17.37 5.31
CA ILE A 282 -9.00 -18.68 5.75
C ILE A 282 -7.93 -19.41 6.58
N ILE A 283 -6.70 -19.52 6.06
CA ILE A 283 -5.61 -20.22 6.74
C ILE A 283 -5.29 -19.56 8.09
N ASN A 284 -5.14 -18.24 8.12
CA ASN A 284 -4.81 -17.51 9.34
C ASN A 284 -5.90 -17.63 10.40
N VAL A 285 -7.17 -17.57 9.98
CA VAL A 285 -8.31 -17.75 10.92
C VAL A 285 -8.37 -19.18 11.43
N GLN A 286 -8.11 -20.18 10.60
CA GLN A 286 -8.01 -21.58 11.04
C GLN A 286 -6.91 -21.75 12.12
N GLU A 287 -5.73 -21.17 11.91
CA GLU A 287 -4.65 -21.23 12.88
C GLU A 287 -5.01 -20.51 14.19
N ALA A 288 -5.70 -19.37 14.09
CA ALA A 288 -6.21 -18.65 15.26
C ALA A 288 -7.24 -19.48 16.06
N ILE A 289 -8.14 -20.19 15.37
CA ILE A 289 -9.13 -21.07 15.99
C ILE A 289 -8.45 -22.30 16.65
N LYS A 290 -7.45 -22.90 15.98
CA LYS A 290 -6.67 -24.03 16.53
C LYS A 290 -5.90 -23.65 17.79
N ALA A 291 -5.45 -22.42 17.91
CA ALA A 291 -4.71 -21.94 19.09
C ALA A 291 -5.59 -21.83 20.35
N VAL A 292 -6.93 -21.85 20.21
CA VAL A 292 -7.86 -21.85 21.35
C VAL A 292 -7.81 -23.20 22.07
N PRO A 293 -7.58 -23.28 23.40
CA PRO A 293 -7.49 -24.53 24.13
C PRO A 293 -8.78 -25.36 24.03
N ASP A 294 -8.64 -26.69 23.82
CA ASP A 294 -9.78 -27.61 23.74
C ASP A 294 -10.53 -27.71 25.06
N SER A 295 -9.89 -27.43 26.22
CA SER A 295 -10.53 -27.39 27.51
C SER A 295 -11.71 -26.40 27.57
N LEU A 296 -11.62 -25.25 26.87
CA LEU A 296 -12.72 -24.31 26.81
C LEU A 296 -13.94 -24.88 26.07
N ARG A 297 -13.70 -25.65 24.99
CA ARG A 297 -14.76 -26.32 24.24
C ARG A 297 -15.43 -27.40 25.12
N GLN A 298 -14.62 -28.23 25.79
CA GLN A 298 -15.10 -29.28 26.67
C GLN A 298 -15.91 -28.73 27.88
N ALA A 299 -15.44 -27.65 28.47
CA ALA A 299 -16.16 -26.97 29.53
C ALA A 299 -17.53 -26.44 29.10
N ALA A 300 -17.60 -25.81 27.92
CA ALA A 300 -18.86 -25.33 27.36
C ALA A 300 -19.83 -26.50 27.09
N TYR A 301 -19.36 -27.60 26.50
CA TYR A 301 -20.16 -28.79 26.25
C TYR A 301 -20.63 -29.48 27.53
N ALA A 302 -19.82 -29.51 28.59
CA ALA A 302 -20.18 -30.04 29.91
C ALA A 302 -21.35 -29.27 30.57
N LEU A 303 -21.46 -27.95 30.22
CA LEU A 303 -22.57 -27.11 30.66
C LEU A 303 -23.79 -27.16 29.70
N GLY A 304 -23.78 -28.06 28.70
CA GLY A 304 -24.88 -28.25 27.77
C GLY A 304 -24.93 -27.26 26.59
N ALA A 305 -23.86 -26.50 26.36
CA ALA A 305 -23.81 -25.57 25.23
C ALA A 305 -23.78 -26.33 23.88
N THR A 306 -24.51 -25.83 22.90
CA THR A 306 -24.46 -26.32 21.52
C THR A 306 -23.12 -25.93 20.85
N ARG A 307 -22.76 -26.60 19.74
CA ARG A 307 -21.55 -26.22 18.97
C ARG A 307 -21.56 -24.75 18.56
N TRP A 308 -22.70 -24.22 18.11
CA TRP A 308 -22.84 -22.83 17.72
C TRP A 308 -22.59 -21.88 18.90
N GLN A 309 -23.20 -22.15 20.04
CA GLN A 309 -22.99 -21.34 21.26
C GLN A 309 -21.52 -21.37 21.71
N THR A 310 -20.90 -22.55 21.67
CA THR A 310 -19.47 -22.71 22.00
C THR A 310 -18.59 -21.89 21.07
N VAL A 311 -18.81 -21.97 19.74
CA VAL A 311 -18.02 -21.25 18.75
C VAL A 311 -18.21 -19.74 18.91
N TRP A 312 -19.46 -19.28 19.00
CA TRP A 312 -19.77 -17.84 19.00
C TRP A 312 -19.37 -17.13 20.29
N HIS A 313 -19.56 -17.77 21.45
CA HIS A 313 -19.31 -17.14 22.75
C HIS A 313 -17.93 -17.45 23.35
N HIS A 314 -17.30 -18.54 22.94
CA HIS A 314 -16.02 -18.95 23.51
C HIS A 314 -14.88 -19.01 22.49
N VAL A 315 -15.06 -19.70 21.35
CA VAL A 315 -13.95 -19.91 20.39
C VAL A 315 -13.60 -18.61 19.66
N LEU A 316 -14.58 -17.99 18.98
CA LEU A 316 -14.34 -16.77 18.18
C LEU A 316 -13.81 -15.58 19.01
N PRO A 317 -14.36 -15.26 20.21
CA PRO A 317 -13.81 -14.17 21.02
C PRO A 317 -12.36 -14.42 21.47
N ASN A 318 -12.00 -15.68 21.74
CA ASN A 318 -10.62 -16.05 22.10
C ASN A 318 -9.68 -16.11 20.89
N ALA A 319 -10.19 -16.47 19.70
CA ALA A 319 -9.44 -16.46 18.47
C ALA A 319 -9.29 -15.05 17.86
N LEU A 320 -10.11 -14.08 18.26
CA LEU A 320 -10.19 -12.74 17.67
C LEU A 320 -8.84 -12.02 17.55
N PRO A 321 -7.95 -12.03 18.57
CA PRO A 321 -6.62 -11.43 18.46
C PRO A 321 -5.77 -12.06 17.35
N GLY A 322 -5.85 -13.38 17.17
CA GLY A 322 -5.19 -14.12 16.11
C GLY A 322 -5.78 -13.79 14.73
N ILE A 323 -7.11 -13.76 14.64
CA ILE A 323 -7.84 -13.38 13.41
C ILE A 323 -7.43 -11.98 12.96
N LEU A 324 -7.41 -11.01 13.88
CA LEU A 324 -6.99 -9.64 13.57
C LEU A 324 -5.53 -9.60 13.09
N THR A 325 -4.63 -10.35 13.73
CA THR A 325 -3.22 -10.42 13.29
C THR A 325 -3.09 -10.97 11.88
N GLY A 326 -3.76 -12.07 11.57
CA GLY A 326 -3.76 -12.66 10.22
C GLY A 326 -4.38 -11.73 9.17
N SER A 327 -5.45 -11.01 9.53
CA SER A 327 -6.09 -10.02 8.66
C SER A 327 -5.17 -8.85 8.36
N ILE A 328 -4.40 -8.34 9.33
CA ILE A 328 -3.40 -7.28 9.13
C ILE A 328 -2.36 -7.70 8.10
N LEU A 329 -1.83 -8.92 8.21
CA LEU A 329 -0.84 -9.45 7.27
C LEU A 329 -1.42 -9.56 5.86
N ALA A 330 -2.66 -10.05 5.72
CA ALA A 330 -3.35 -10.14 4.45
C ALA A 330 -3.60 -8.75 3.81
N LEU A 331 -3.99 -7.76 4.62
CA LEU A 331 -4.18 -6.37 4.18
C LEU A 331 -2.88 -5.71 3.72
N SER A 332 -1.81 -5.87 4.48
CA SER A 332 -0.50 -5.33 4.11
C SER A 332 -0.03 -5.88 2.76
N ARG A 333 -0.30 -7.17 2.51
CA ARG A 333 -0.04 -7.79 1.20
C ARG A 333 -0.91 -7.15 0.11
N ALA A 334 -2.21 -7.02 0.33
CA ALA A 334 -3.14 -6.43 -0.64
C ALA A 334 -2.73 -5.01 -1.05
N LEU A 335 -2.31 -4.18 -0.09
CA LEU A 335 -1.89 -2.80 -0.35
C LEU A 335 -0.64 -2.70 -1.24
N GLY A 336 0.25 -3.69 -1.20
CA GLY A 336 1.49 -3.69 -2.00
C GLY A 336 1.34 -4.33 -3.39
N GLU A 337 0.21 -4.98 -3.68
CA GLU A 337 0.03 -5.72 -4.94
C GLU A 337 -0.31 -4.79 -6.10
N THR A 338 0.48 -4.87 -7.16
CA THR A 338 0.31 -4.04 -8.37
C THR A 338 -0.25 -4.84 -9.55
N ALA A 339 0.26 -6.06 -9.77
CA ALA A 339 -0.02 -6.85 -10.97
C ALA A 339 -1.52 -7.15 -11.20
N PRO A 340 -2.30 -7.63 -10.22
CA PRO A 340 -3.71 -7.90 -10.42
C PRO A 340 -4.51 -6.62 -10.72
N LEU A 341 -4.13 -5.49 -10.15
CA LEU A 341 -4.83 -4.22 -10.35
C LEU A 341 -4.66 -3.68 -11.78
N ILE A 342 -3.45 -3.81 -12.34
CA ILE A 342 -3.18 -3.42 -13.75
C ILE A 342 -4.05 -4.26 -14.70
N ILE A 343 -4.16 -5.56 -14.47
CA ILE A 343 -4.96 -6.46 -15.34
C ILE A 343 -6.45 -6.14 -15.26
N VAL A 344 -6.97 -5.86 -14.08
CA VAL A 344 -8.38 -5.49 -13.89
C VAL A 344 -8.70 -4.16 -14.57
N GLY A 345 -7.69 -3.34 -14.83
CA GLY A 345 -7.82 -2.10 -15.60
C GLY A 345 -7.69 -0.83 -14.77
N ALA A 346 -6.80 -0.85 -13.79
CA ALA A 346 -6.40 0.37 -13.09
C ALA A 346 -5.90 1.41 -14.08
N SER A 347 -6.37 2.64 -13.92
CA SER A 347 -5.95 3.75 -14.75
C SER A 347 -4.56 4.22 -14.35
N THR A 348 -3.74 4.47 -15.36
CA THR A 348 -2.38 5.01 -15.19
C THR A 348 -2.40 6.52 -14.93
N PHE A 349 -3.49 7.19 -15.27
CA PHE A 349 -3.67 8.62 -15.04
C PHE A 349 -5.12 8.95 -14.70
N ILE A 350 -5.35 9.48 -13.49
CA ILE A 350 -6.64 9.99 -13.03
C ILE A 350 -6.39 11.27 -12.22
N SER A 351 -6.98 12.37 -12.67
CA SER A 351 -6.90 13.68 -11.99
C SER A 351 -8.10 13.96 -11.08
N VAL A 352 -9.12 13.10 -11.11
CA VAL A 352 -10.36 13.24 -10.33
C VAL A 352 -10.39 12.19 -9.22
N ASP A 353 -10.74 12.62 -8.02
CA ASP A 353 -10.85 11.70 -6.88
C ASP A 353 -12.04 10.74 -7.04
N PRO A 354 -11.92 9.51 -6.54
CA PRO A 354 -13.01 8.55 -6.60
C PRO A 354 -14.20 9.01 -5.73
N SER A 355 -15.38 9.12 -6.33
CA SER A 355 -16.62 9.50 -5.65
C SER A 355 -17.37 8.31 -5.05
N GLY A 356 -16.99 7.08 -5.40
CA GLY A 356 -17.67 5.88 -4.92
C GLY A 356 -17.13 4.58 -5.49
N PRO A 357 -17.74 3.43 -5.15
CA PRO A 357 -17.27 2.12 -5.54
C PRO A 357 -17.30 1.86 -7.06
N PHE A 358 -18.12 2.58 -7.79
CA PHE A 358 -18.26 2.46 -9.25
C PHE A 358 -17.35 3.42 -10.03
N SER A 359 -16.53 4.24 -9.36
CA SER A 359 -15.58 5.13 -9.99
C SER A 359 -14.43 4.34 -10.63
N LYS A 360 -13.83 4.93 -11.67
CA LYS A 360 -12.50 4.52 -12.17
C LYS A 360 -11.49 4.67 -11.03
N PHE A 361 -10.41 3.90 -11.08
CA PHE A 361 -9.48 3.85 -9.97
C PHE A 361 -8.02 3.84 -10.42
N THR A 362 -7.19 4.32 -9.54
CA THR A 362 -5.75 4.07 -9.44
C THR A 362 -5.42 3.66 -8.01
N ALA A 363 -4.19 3.28 -7.75
CA ALA A 363 -3.70 2.95 -6.41
C ALA A 363 -2.24 3.38 -6.27
N LEU A 364 -1.78 3.58 -5.04
CA LEU A 364 -0.40 4.01 -4.77
C LEU A 364 0.67 3.11 -5.45
N PRO A 365 0.61 1.77 -5.37
CA PRO A 365 1.57 0.92 -6.06
C PRO A 365 1.60 1.10 -7.58
N ILE A 366 0.44 1.35 -8.18
CA ILE A 366 0.32 1.59 -9.64
C ILE A 366 0.95 2.92 -10.01
N GLN A 367 0.68 3.95 -9.22
CA GLN A 367 1.24 5.29 -9.46
C GLN A 367 2.76 5.29 -9.28
N ILE A 368 3.27 4.62 -8.26
CA ILE A 368 4.71 4.42 -8.05
C ILE A 368 5.32 3.71 -9.26
N TYR A 369 4.75 2.57 -9.68
CA TYR A 369 5.21 1.82 -10.84
C TYR A 369 5.25 2.69 -12.10
N GLN A 370 4.20 3.46 -12.35
CA GLN A 370 4.14 4.32 -13.51
C GLN A 370 5.20 5.43 -13.48
N TRP A 371 5.44 6.05 -12.33
CA TRP A 371 6.45 7.11 -12.21
C TRP A 371 7.87 6.57 -12.32
N THR A 372 8.15 5.39 -11.77
CA THR A 372 9.48 4.76 -11.89
C THR A 372 9.80 4.26 -13.30
N THR A 373 8.81 4.09 -14.17
CA THR A 373 9.02 3.67 -15.57
C THR A 373 9.20 4.85 -16.53
N ARG A 374 9.02 6.09 -16.07
CA ARG A 374 9.24 7.28 -16.90
C ARG A 374 10.75 7.60 -17.01
N ALA A 375 11.14 8.17 -18.16
CA ALA A 375 12.54 8.50 -18.43
C ALA A 375 13.03 9.77 -17.70
N GLN A 376 12.10 10.62 -17.25
CA GLN A 376 12.43 11.90 -16.62
C GLN A 376 12.80 11.69 -15.12
N SER A 377 13.91 12.26 -14.69
CA SER A 377 14.46 12.12 -13.34
C SER A 377 13.53 12.63 -12.24
N GLU A 378 12.77 13.69 -12.50
CA GLU A 378 11.80 14.26 -11.57
C GLU A 378 10.67 13.29 -11.21
N PHE A 379 10.28 12.39 -12.15
CA PHE A 379 9.30 11.35 -11.85
C PHE A 379 9.85 10.26 -10.92
N HIS A 380 11.13 9.98 -10.98
CA HIS A 380 11.78 9.06 -10.04
C HIS A 380 11.80 9.65 -8.62
N ALA A 381 12.03 10.96 -8.52
CA ALA A 381 12.03 11.65 -7.22
C ALA A 381 10.64 11.67 -6.56
N ILE A 382 9.56 11.98 -7.32
CA ILE A 382 8.19 11.88 -6.76
C ILE A 382 7.77 10.43 -6.51
N ALA A 383 8.29 9.45 -7.27
CA ALA A 383 8.07 8.04 -6.98
C ALA A 383 8.68 7.66 -5.62
N ALA A 384 9.90 8.12 -5.32
CA ALA A 384 10.51 7.94 -4.00
C ALA A 384 9.66 8.56 -2.89
N GLY A 385 9.14 9.78 -3.09
CA GLY A 385 8.17 10.41 -2.19
C GLY A 385 6.90 9.57 -2.00
N ALA A 386 6.34 9.01 -3.08
CA ALA A 386 5.14 8.17 -3.01
C ALA A 386 5.40 6.83 -2.29
N ILE A 387 6.60 6.25 -2.42
CA ILE A 387 7.00 5.06 -1.65
C ILE A 387 7.00 5.37 -0.15
N ILE A 388 7.52 6.52 0.27
CA ILE A 388 7.48 6.94 1.67
C ILE A 388 6.04 7.09 2.15
N VAL A 389 5.16 7.72 1.35
CA VAL A 389 3.72 7.81 1.69
C VAL A 389 3.07 6.44 1.82
N LEU A 390 3.36 5.51 0.91
CA LEU A 390 2.86 4.13 0.99
C LEU A 390 3.35 3.42 2.26
N MET A 391 4.63 3.57 2.61
CA MET A 391 5.20 3.01 3.85
C MET A 391 4.52 3.58 5.09
N VAL A 392 4.30 4.89 5.15
CA VAL A 392 3.60 5.55 6.26
C VAL A 392 2.16 5.07 6.35
N LEU A 393 1.46 4.95 5.21
CA LEU A 393 0.10 4.43 5.14
C LEU A 393 0.03 2.99 5.68
N LEU A 394 0.93 2.11 5.23
CA LEU A 394 1.04 0.73 5.71
C LEU A 394 1.31 0.66 7.21
N LEU A 395 2.26 1.43 7.71
CA LEU A 395 2.60 1.49 9.13
C LEU A 395 1.42 1.99 9.97
N THR A 396 0.70 3.00 9.49
CA THR A 396 -0.47 3.56 10.18
C THR A 396 -1.59 2.54 10.26
N LEU A 397 -1.91 1.86 9.16
CA LEU A 397 -2.93 0.81 9.13
C LEU A 397 -2.55 -0.37 10.03
N ASN A 398 -1.30 -0.82 9.97
CA ASN A 398 -0.79 -1.90 10.81
C ASN A 398 -0.82 -1.52 12.30
N THR A 399 -0.39 -0.30 12.64
CA THR A 399 -0.41 0.20 14.02
C THR A 399 -1.84 0.29 14.55
N THR A 400 -2.77 0.84 13.77
CA THR A 400 -4.18 0.93 14.13
C THR A 400 -4.77 -0.46 14.41
N ALA A 401 -4.49 -1.41 13.54
CA ALA A 401 -4.98 -2.78 13.69
C ALA A 401 -4.32 -3.51 14.89
N ILE A 402 -3.04 -3.26 15.18
CA ILE A 402 -2.36 -3.77 16.39
C ILE A 402 -2.98 -3.17 17.67
N LEU A 403 -3.27 -1.88 17.68
CA LEU A 403 -3.93 -1.23 18.82
C LEU A 403 -5.33 -1.81 19.04
N MET A 404 -6.10 -2.02 17.98
CA MET A 404 -7.40 -2.70 18.05
C MET A 404 -7.26 -4.11 18.61
N ARG A 405 -6.32 -4.90 18.08
CA ARG A 405 -6.03 -6.25 18.60
C ARG A 405 -5.73 -6.23 20.08
N ASN A 406 -4.86 -5.34 20.56
CA ASN A 406 -4.45 -5.28 21.95
C ASN A 406 -5.63 -4.92 22.88
N ARG A 407 -6.59 -4.11 22.38
CA ARG A 407 -7.82 -3.80 23.14
C ARG A 407 -8.72 -5.01 23.33
N PHE A 408 -8.74 -5.94 22.37
CA PHE A 408 -9.54 -7.17 22.45
C PHE A 408 -8.80 -8.35 23.07
N GLN A 409 -7.50 -8.21 23.35
CA GLN A 409 -6.71 -9.23 24.03
C GLN A 409 -7.15 -9.34 25.51
N ARG A 410 -7.91 -10.40 25.83
CA ARG A 410 -8.22 -10.72 27.23
C ARG A 410 -6.97 -11.34 27.86
N LYS A 411 -6.42 -10.71 28.88
CA LYS A 411 -5.41 -11.33 29.73
C LYS A 411 -6.15 -12.33 30.64
N TYR A 412 -5.88 -13.62 30.48
CA TYR A 412 -6.25 -14.67 31.42
C TYR A 412 -5.15 -14.83 32.42
#